data_2a1fcb579bc3a70d52ad6b231513fc54
#
_entry.id   2a1fcb579bc3a70d52ad6b231513fc54
#
_cell.length_a   1.000
_cell.length_b   1.000
_cell.length_c   1.000
_cell.angle_alpha   90.00
_cell.angle_beta   90.00
_cell.angle_gamma   90.00
#
_symmetry.space_group_name_H-M   'P 1'
#
loop_
_entity.id
_entity.type
_entity.pdbx_description
1 polymer ?
#
loop_
_entity_poly.entity_id
_entity_poly.type
_entity_poly.pdbx_seq_one_letter_code
_entity_poly.pdbx_strand_id
1 'polypeptide(L)'
;MKTVRLRKVTIVAEAFLEERLLRAVRERGARGFTVGEARGEGSRGVRASDWEGKNVRIETLVAPDVAERILAHVSEAYFPHFAVVAWVEDVEVVRGDKYV
;
A
#
# COMPACT_ATOMS: atom_id res chain seq x y z
N MET A 1 2.44 -23.33 -16.44
CA MET A 1 2.10 -22.80 -15.12
C MET A 1 1.00 -21.75 -15.27
N LYS A 2 -0.03 -21.88 -14.46
CA LYS A 2 -1.15 -20.95 -14.54
C LYS A 2 -0.90 -19.73 -13.68
N THR A 3 -1.11 -18.56 -14.25
CA THR A 3 -0.99 -17.31 -13.51
C THR A 3 -2.23 -16.46 -13.73
N VAL A 4 -2.44 -15.50 -12.84
CA VAL A 4 -3.48 -14.51 -12.95
C VAL A 4 -2.81 -13.15 -12.96
N ARG A 5 -3.25 -12.27 -13.86
CA ARG A 5 -2.72 -10.91 -13.92
C ARG A 5 -3.43 -10.05 -12.89
N LEU A 6 -2.66 -9.48 -11.99
CA LEU A 6 -3.15 -8.64 -10.91
C LEU A 6 -2.37 -7.35 -10.85
N ARG A 7 -2.75 -6.49 -9.92
CA ARG A 7 -2.01 -5.28 -9.60
C ARG A 7 -1.42 -5.41 -8.21
N LYS A 8 -0.16 -5.05 -8.06
CA LYS A 8 0.45 -4.94 -6.73
C LYS A 8 0.45 -3.47 -6.34
N VAL A 9 -0.29 -3.14 -5.29
CA VAL A 9 -0.29 -1.80 -4.73
C VAL A 9 0.67 -1.81 -3.55
N THR A 10 1.59 -0.84 -3.54
CA THR A 10 2.55 -0.67 -2.45
C THR A 10 2.32 0.69 -1.84
N ILE A 11 2.24 0.74 -0.52
CA ILE A 11 2.07 1.98 0.24
C ILE A 11 3.18 2.03 1.28
N VAL A 12 3.93 3.13 1.31
CA VAL A 12 4.94 3.35 2.34
C VAL A 12 4.53 4.58 3.12
N ALA A 13 4.45 4.43 4.44
CA ALA A 13 3.91 5.47 5.31
C ALA A 13 4.55 5.37 6.68
N GLU A 14 4.29 6.38 7.51
CA GLU A 14 4.72 6.34 8.90
C GLU A 14 4.00 5.22 9.64
N ALA A 15 4.70 4.59 10.57
CA ALA A 15 4.19 3.39 11.23
C ALA A 15 2.87 3.62 11.95
N PHE A 16 2.63 4.81 12.47
CA PHE A 16 1.39 5.05 13.22
C PHE A 16 0.15 5.00 12.32
N LEU A 17 0.32 5.03 11.02
CA LEU A 17 -0.80 4.93 10.07
C LEU A 17 -1.14 3.49 9.70
N GLU A 18 -0.37 2.53 10.18
CA GLU A 18 -0.50 1.15 9.70
C GLU A 18 -1.91 0.60 9.83
N GLU A 19 -2.51 0.67 11.02
CA GLU A 19 -3.82 0.07 11.21
C GLU A 19 -4.90 0.74 10.38
N ARG A 20 -4.82 2.06 10.27
CA ARG A 20 -5.78 2.81 9.45
C ARG A 20 -5.68 2.44 7.98
N LEU A 21 -4.45 2.31 7.48
CA LEU A 21 -4.24 1.95 6.09
C LEU A 21 -4.68 0.51 5.81
N LEU A 22 -4.40 -0.42 6.71
CA LEU A 22 -4.82 -1.80 6.52
C LEU A 22 -6.34 -1.91 6.49
N ARG A 23 -7.02 -1.18 7.37
CA ARG A 23 -8.48 -1.15 7.34
C ARG A 23 -8.98 -0.57 6.03
N ALA A 24 -8.36 0.50 5.57
CA ALA A 24 -8.78 1.16 4.33
C ALA A 24 -8.65 0.24 3.13
N VAL A 25 -7.54 -0.50 3.02
CA VAL A 25 -7.35 -1.39 1.87
C VAL A 25 -8.35 -2.56 1.92
N ARG A 26 -8.63 -3.08 3.11
CA ARG A 26 -9.63 -4.14 3.25
C ARG A 26 -11.02 -3.66 2.84
N GLU A 27 -11.41 -2.50 3.30
CA GLU A 27 -12.73 -1.96 3.00
C GLU A 27 -12.92 -1.73 1.51
N ARG A 28 -11.83 -1.56 0.77
CA ARG A 28 -11.91 -1.33 -0.67
C ARG A 28 -11.76 -2.60 -1.49
N GLY A 29 -11.61 -3.74 -0.83
CA GLY A 29 -11.67 -5.01 -1.52
C GLY A 29 -10.42 -5.87 -1.47
N ALA A 30 -9.38 -5.44 -0.80
CA ALA A 30 -8.18 -6.27 -0.67
C ALA A 30 -8.48 -7.46 0.24
N ARG A 31 -8.07 -8.65 -0.20
CA ARG A 31 -8.31 -9.87 0.55
C ARG A 31 -7.13 -10.26 1.44
N GLY A 32 -5.95 -9.70 1.15
CA GLY A 32 -4.78 -9.98 1.94
C GLY A 32 -3.72 -8.92 1.71
N PHE A 33 -2.70 -8.93 2.54
CA PHE A 33 -1.61 -7.97 2.41
C PHE A 33 -0.38 -8.49 3.13
N THR A 34 0.76 -7.89 2.79
CA THR A 34 2.02 -8.15 3.47
C THR A 34 2.50 -6.82 4.03
N VAL A 35 2.98 -6.85 5.27
CA VAL A 35 3.47 -5.64 5.94
C VAL A 35 4.89 -5.89 6.40
N GLY A 36 5.75 -4.91 6.19
CA GLY A 36 7.11 -4.93 6.68
C GLY A 36 7.54 -3.56 7.12
N GLU A 37 8.64 -3.50 7.85
CA GLU A 37 9.23 -2.22 8.20
C GLU A 37 10.04 -1.70 7.02
N ALA A 38 10.12 -0.37 6.91
CA ALA A 38 10.86 0.27 5.85
C ALA A 38 11.63 1.46 6.39
N ARG A 39 12.76 1.74 5.77
CA ARG A 39 13.56 2.92 6.09
C ARG A 39 13.87 3.62 4.79
N GLY A 40 13.86 4.94 4.85
CA GLY A 40 14.14 5.72 3.67
C GLY A 40 14.07 7.20 3.95
N GLU A 41 14.31 7.96 2.93
CA GLU A 41 14.32 9.41 3.03
C GLU A 41 13.45 9.95 1.91
N GLY A 42 12.48 10.78 2.28
CA GLY A 42 11.57 11.33 1.30
C GLY A 42 12.00 12.67 0.77
N SER A 43 11.22 13.20 -0.16
CA SER A 43 11.53 14.45 -0.82
C SER A 43 11.43 15.65 0.11
N ARG A 44 10.83 15.49 1.26
CA ARG A 44 10.70 16.59 2.23
C ARG A 44 11.96 16.77 3.08
N GLY A 45 12.94 15.87 2.91
CA GLY A 45 14.18 15.97 3.67
C GLY A 45 14.02 15.44 5.07
N VAL A 46 13.47 16.25 5.96
CA VAL A 46 13.19 15.79 7.33
C VAL A 46 11.92 14.98 7.29
N ARG A 47 11.99 13.75 7.68
CA ARG A 47 10.84 12.87 7.69
C ARG A 47 10.09 13.05 8.99
N ALA A 48 8.76 13.02 8.87
CA ALA A 48 7.94 13.11 10.06
C ALA A 48 8.21 11.95 11.02
N SER A 49 8.63 10.82 10.50
CA SER A 49 8.91 9.64 11.31
C SER A 49 10.31 9.59 11.90
N ASP A 50 11.16 10.59 11.63
CA ASP A 50 12.55 10.54 12.08
C ASP A 50 12.65 10.34 13.58
N TRP A 51 11.87 11.05 14.33
CA TRP A 51 11.93 10.95 15.78
C TRP A 51 11.28 9.66 16.30
N GLU A 52 10.41 9.06 15.55
CA GLU A 52 9.85 7.76 15.90
C GLU A 52 10.61 6.63 15.24
N GLY A 53 11.31 6.96 14.16
CA GLY A 53 12.24 6.06 13.52
C GLY A 53 11.62 4.94 12.71
N LYS A 54 10.32 4.98 12.39
CA LYS A 54 9.71 3.83 11.75
C LYS A 54 8.74 4.20 10.65
N ASN A 55 8.88 3.48 9.54
CA ASN A 55 7.92 3.47 8.46
C ASN A 55 7.45 2.04 8.23
N VAL A 56 6.30 1.91 7.60
CA VAL A 56 5.80 0.60 7.18
C VAL A 56 5.65 0.58 5.67
N ARG A 57 5.81 -0.62 5.13
CA ARG A 57 5.56 -0.90 3.73
C ARG A 57 4.46 -1.93 3.66
N ILE A 58 3.38 -1.57 3.00
CA ILE A 58 2.20 -2.41 2.85
C ILE A 58 2.09 -2.79 1.38
N GLU A 59 1.98 -4.09 1.10
CA GLU A 59 1.82 -4.58 -0.26
C GLU A 59 0.57 -5.43 -0.32
N THR A 60 -0.23 -5.24 -1.36
CA THR A 60 -1.41 -6.05 -1.56
C THR A 60 -1.58 -6.37 -3.05
N LEU A 61 -2.02 -7.59 -3.33
CA LEU A 61 -2.26 -8.07 -4.69
C LEU A 61 -3.76 -8.05 -4.91
N VAL A 62 -4.20 -7.27 -5.90
CA VAL A 62 -5.63 -7.00 -6.07
C VAL A 62 -5.97 -6.91 -7.55
N ALA A 63 -7.28 -7.01 -7.84
CA ALA A 63 -7.77 -6.76 -9.18
C ALA A 63 -7.60 -5.28 -9.54
N PRO A 64 -7.54 -4.95 -10.84
CA PRO A 64 -7.30 -3.56 -11.26
C PRO A 64 -8.27 -2.54 -10.68
N ASP A 65 -9.55 -2.87 -10.61
CA ASP A 65 -10.54 -1.93 -10.08
C ASP A 65 -10.35 -1.68 -8.59
N VAL A 66 -9.93 -2.71 -7.85
CA VAL A 66 -9.63 -2.56 -6.43
C VAL A 66 -8.40 -1.66 -6.25
N ALA A 67 -7.38 -1.87 -7.09
CA ALA A 67 -6.18 -1.01 -7.03
C ALA A 67 -6.55 0.45 -7.22
N GLU A 68 -7.42 0.74 -8.19
CA GLU A 68 -7.84 2.13 -8.42
C GLU A 68 -8.55 2.71 -7.22
N ARG A 69 -9.42 1.94 -6.57
CA ARG A 69 -10.13 2.43 -5.39
C ARG A 69 -9.18 2.71 -4.23
N ILE A 70 -8.19 1.83 -4.04
CA ILE A 70 -7.20 2.01 -2.97
C ILE A 70 -6.37 3.27 -3.23
N LEU A 71 -5.87 3.42 -4.45
CA LEU A 71 -5.00 4.54 -4.77
C LEU A 71 -5.76 5.88 -4.71
N ALA A 72 -7.00 5.89 -5.16
CA ALA A 72 -7.82 7.10 -5.07
C ALA A 72 -8.02 7.51 -3.62
N HIS A 73 -8.32 6.56 -2.76
CA HIS A 73 -8.51 6.85 -1.34
C HIS A 73 -7.23 7.38 -0.68
N VAL A 74 -6.11 6.74 -0.95
CA VAL A 74 -4.84 7.15 -0.37
C VAL A 74 -4.49 8.56 -0.84
N SER A 75 -4.73 8.86 -2.12
CA SER A 75 -4.47 10.18 -2.66
C SER A 75 -5.31 11.25 -1.98
N GLU A 76 -6.59 10.97 -1.77
CA GLU A 76 -7.52 11.96 -1.23
C GLU A 76 -7.38 12.13 0.28
N ALA A 77 -7.24 11.02 0.99
CA ALA A 77 -7.33 11.06 2.44
C ALA A 77 -5.99 11.19 3.14
N TYR A 78 -4.91 10.79 2.48
CA TYR A 78 -3.61 10.74 3.14
C TYR A 78 -2.57 11.67 2.55
N PHE A 79 -2.47 11.79 1.22
CA PHE A 79 -1.44 12.61 0.62
C PHE A 79 -1.44 14.06 1.11
N PRO A 80 -2.60 14.71 1.31
CA PRO A 80 -2.57 16.10 1.75
C PRO A 80 -2.02 16.30 3.16
N HIS A 81 -2.04 15.28 3.99
CA HIS A 81 -1.77 15.44 5.42
C HIS A 81 -0.58 14.65 5.94
N PHE A 82 -0.10 13.66 5.20
CA PHE A 82 0.91 12.73 5.71
C PHE A 82 1.99 12.48 4.67
N ALA A 83 3.15 12.09 5.16
CA ALA A 83 4.25 11.69 4.28
C ALA A 83 4.02 10.23 3.86
N VAL A 84 3.26 10.05 2.78
CA VAL A 84 2.89 8.74 2.26
C VAL A 84 3.26 8.70 0.79
N VAL A 85 3.78 7.56 0.35
CA VAL A 85 3.99 7.30 -1.07
C VAL A 85 3.30 6.00 -1.42
N ALA A 86 2.75 5.93 -2.63
CA ALA A 86 2.06 4.73 -3.09
C ALA A 86 2.32 4.57 -4.58
N TRP A 87 2.37 3.31 -5.01
CA TRP A 87 2.52 3.02 -6.44
C TRP A 87 1.87 1.70 -6.75
N VAL A 88 1.75 1.42 -8.05
CA VAL A 88 1.10 0.20 -8.53
C VAL A 88 1.96 -0.42 -9.63
N GLU A 89 1.99 -1.75 -9.64
CA GLU A 89 2.71 -2.53 -10.64
C GLU A 89 1.80 -3.64 -11.16
N ASP A 90 1.93 -3.95 -12.45
CA ASP A 90 1.27 -5.12 -13.01
C ASP A 90 2.11 -6.34 -12.69
N VAL A 91 1.46 -7.40 -12.20
CA VAL A 91 2.16 -8.63 -11.81
C VAL A 91 1.37 -9.84 -12.29
N GLU A 92 2.07 -10.94 -12.50
CA GLU A 92 1.44 -12.23 -12.75
C GLU A 92 1.66 -13.09 -11.51
N VAL A 93 0.57 -13.61 -10.98
CA VAL A 93 0.59 -14.27 -9.68
C VAL A 93 0.20 -15.73 -9.85
N VAL A 94 1.04 -16.61 -9.33
CA VAL A 94 0.73 -18.05 -9.27
C VAL A 94 -0.29 -18.22 -8.16
N ARG A 95 -1.38 -18.97 -8.43
CA ARG A 95 -2.49 -19.13 -7.51
C ARG A 95 -3.19 -17.80 -7.20
N GLY A 96 -3.19 -16.91 -8.19
CA GLY A 96 -3.75 -15.56 -7.99
C GLY A 96 -5.26 -15.52 -7.85
N ASP A 97 -5.96 -16.60 -8.19
CA ASP A 97 -7.41 -16.65 -8.10
C ASP A 97 -7.91 -16.44 -6.67
N LYS A 98 -7.09 -16.69 -5.67
CA LYS A 98 -7.51 -16.45 -4.29
C LYS A 98 -7.54 -14.97 -3.90
N TYR A 99 -7.04 -14.09 -4.78
CA TYR A 99 -6.99 -12.65 -4.52
C TYR A 99 -8.09 -11.88 -5.24
N VAL A 100 -8.92 -12.56 -6.00
CA VAL A 100 -9.98 -11.90 -6.75
C VAL A 100 -11.36 -12.41 -6.38
#